data_9401859f69ad8eeadb2cfc8c263ac473
#
_entry.id   9401859f69ad8eeadb2cfc8c263ac473
#
_cell.length_a   1.000
_cell.length_b   1.000
_cell.length_c   1.000
_cell.angle_alpha   90.00
_cell.angle_beta   90.00
_cell.angle_gamma   90.00
#
_symmetry.space_group_name_H-M   'P 1'
#
loop_
_entity.id
_entity.type
_entity.pdbx_description
1 polymer ?
#
loop_
_entity_poly.entity_id
_entity_poly.type
_entity_poly.pdbx_seq_one_letter_code
_entity_poly.pdbx_strand_id
1 'polypeptide(L)'
;RPGSTTRAVRMGMGLAPEERKAQALLLDHPVAQNITLASLGRYTRPRWLGWLDRRAEMAEATRLAQALDIRPPDPRRPIRTLSGGNQQKAVLGRWLAEDRKLLLLDEPTRGVDVGARAELYALVRRLADDGIGVLLVSSEVPEVLGLADRVLVVREGRIVHEAPAEDLDEHQVLDLVMVSAEQTTGSGPASGSDSASASGSVSSSGSDSVSGSASGSGSRSDSDSVSGPGSGSGSDVAIPPSEGAFDD
;
A
#
# COMPACT_ATOMS: atom_id res chain seq x y z
N ARG A 1 19.01 -2.96 -16.78
CA ARG A 1 19.12 -2.53 -15.37
C ARG A 1 19.35 -1.02 -15.33
N PRO A 2 18.69 -0.27 -14.45
CA PRO A 2 18.82 1.20 -14.42
C PRO A 2 20.23 1.68 -14.02
N GLY A 3 20.99 0.92 -13.23
CA GLY A 3 22.37 1.23 -12.83
C GLY A 3 22.53 2.38 -11.83
N SER A 4 21.51 3.26 -11.69
CA SER A 4 21.45 4.31 -10.68
C SER A 4 20.01 4.75 -10.43
N THR A 5 19.73 5.34 -9.25
CA THR A 5 18.41 5.89 -8.90
C THR A 5 17.96 6.98 -9.87
N THR A 6 18.88 7.88 -10.24
CA THR A 6 18.60 8.95 -11.21
C THR A 6 18.15 8.38 -12.57
N ARG A 7 18.80 7.31 -13.02
CA ARG A 7 18.42 6.65 -14.27
C ARG A 7 17.06 5.95 -14.16
N ALA A 8 16.79 5.29 -13.02
CA ALA A 8 15.49 4.67 -12.76
C ALA A 8 14.34 5.70 -12.81
N VAL A 9 14.51 6.84 -12.15
CA VAL A 9 13.54 7.94 -12.18
C VAL A 9 13.32 8.46 -13.61
N ARG A 10 14.41 8.66 -14.40
CA ARG A 10 14.30 9.08 -15.80
C ARG A 10 13.64 8.03 -16.71
N MET A 11 13.69 6.77 -16.35
CA MET A 11 12.98 5.68 -17.04
C MET A 11 11.49 5.61 -16.68
N GLY A 12 11.00 6.51 -15.81
CA GLY A 12 9.62 6.57 -15.39
C GLY A 12 9.29 5.71 -14.15
N MET A 13 10.30 5.36 -13.33
CA MET A 13 10.06 4.64 -12.08
C MET A 13 9.88 5.62 -10.91
N GLY A 14 8.90 5.35 -10.04
CA GLY A 14 8.67 6.05 -8.78
C GLY A 14 8.68 5.07 -7.61
N LEU A 15 9.04 5.54 -6.41
CA LEU A 15 9.06 4.75 -5.17
C LEU A 15 8.34 5.47 -4.04
N ALA A 16 7.36 4.83 -3.44
CA ALA A 16 6.81 5.20 -2.15
C ALA A 16 7.38 4.22 -1.11
N PRO A 17 8.32 4.65 -0.25
CA PRO A 17 8.97 3.78 0.71
C PRO A 17 8.10 3.56 1.95
N GLU A 18 8.38 2.50 2.68
CA GLU A 18 7.73 2.10 3.93
C GLU A 18 7.71 3.23 4.97
N GLU A 19 8.88 3.81 5.28
CA GLU A 19 9.04 4.88 6.26
C GLU A 19 8.90 6.26 5.61
N ARG A 20 7.67 6.61 5.18
CA ARG A 20 7.43 7.87 4.46
C ARG A 20 7.92 9.12 5.18
N LYS A 21 7.84 9.16 6.53
CA LYS A 21 8.26 10.33 7.32
C LYS A 21 9.76 10.54 7.32
N ALA A 22 10.54 9.47 7.34
CA ALA A 22 11.98 9.51 7.36
C ALA A 22 12.61 9.53 5.97
N GLN A 23 12.00 8.84 5.01
CA GLN A 23 12.62 8.55 3.71
C GLN A 23 12.00 9.33 2.55
N ALA A 24 10.73 9.73 2.68
CA ALA A 24 10.04 10.36 1.56
C ALA A 24 9.67 11.84 1.81
N LEU A 25 9.33 12.24 3.02
CA LEU A 25 8.75 13.54 3.28
C LEU A 25 9.73 14.53 3.90
N LEU A 26 9.67 15.75 3.43
CA LEU A 26 10.28 16.92 4.07
C LEU A 26 9.24 17.53 5.01
N LEU A 27 9.19 17.05 6.27
CA LEU A 27 8.07 17.26 7.20
C LEU A 27 7.74 18.74 7.48
N ASP A 28 8.75 19.60 7.56
CA ASP A 28 8.59 21.02 7.84
C ASP A 28 8.31 21.87 6.58
N HIS A 29 8.39 21.24 5.41
CA HIS A 29 8.15 21.90 4.13
C HIS A 29 6.68 21.83 3.72
N PRO A 30 6.22 22.78 2.89
CA PRO A 30 4.88 22.79 2.34
C PRO A 30 4.53 21.53 1.56
N VAL A 31 3.24 21.17 1.53
CA VAL A 31 2.71 20.10 0.68
C VAL A 31 3.14 20.27 -0.77
N ALA A 32 3.07 21.50 -1.29
CA ALA A 32 3.50 21.81 -2.66
C ALA A 32 4.93 21.36 -2.95
N GLN A 33 5.88 21.72 -2.09
CA GLN A 33 7.28 21.34 -2.28
C GLN A 33 7.51 19.83 -2.16
N ASN A 34 6.74 19.16 -1.33
CA ASN A 34 6.79 17.71 -1.23
C ASN A 34 6.28 17.01 -2.50
N ILE A 35 5.21 17.52 -3.11
CA ILE A 35 4.65 16.98 -4.34
C ILE A 35 5.57 17.25 -5.53
N THR A 36 6.12 18.47 -5.66
CA THR A 36 6.91 18.87 -6.83
C THR A 36 8.39 18.46 -6.77
N LEU A 37 8.84 17.90 -5.65
CA LEU A 37 10.26 17.60 -5.38
C LEU A 37 10.96 16.80 -6.50
N ALA A 38 10.28 15.80 -7.06
CA ALA A 38 10.85 14.95 -8.11
C ALA A 38 10.83 15.61 -9.50
N SER A 39 10.03 16.68 -9.67
CA SER A 39 9.79 17.36 -10.94
C SER A 39 10.26 18.83 -10.97
N LEU A 40 11.08 19.26 -10.01
CA LEU A 40 11.54 20.66 -9.89
C LEU A 40 12.16 21.20 -11.18
N GLY A 41 12.83 20.35 -11.97
CA GLY A 41 13.41 20.72 -13.25
C GLY A 41 12.41 21.27 -14.27
N ARG A 42 11.12 20.90 -14.15
CA ARG A 42 10.04 21.42 -15.05
C ARG A 42 9.68 22.88 -14.74
N TYR A 43 9.92 23.33 -13.53
CA TYR A 43 9.56 24.66 -13.06
C TYR A 43 10.75 25.62 -13.01
N THR A 44 11.94 25.21 -13.50
CA THR A 44 13.13 26.07 -13.55
C THR A 44 13.22 26.79 -14.90
N ARG A 45 13.30 28.14 -14.89
CA ARG A 45 13.38 28.99 -16.08
C ARG A 45 14.30 30.19 -15.84
N PRO A 46 15.20 30.52 -16.77
CA PRO A 46 15.74 29.59 -17.77
C PRO A 46 16.55 28.48 -17.12
N ARG A 47 16.56 27.28 -17.71
CA ARG A 47 17.16 26.08 -17.10
C ARG A 47 18.63 26.25 -16.69
N TRP A 48 19.37 27.09 -17.40
CA TRP A 48 20.79 27.36 -17.09
C TRP A 48 21.00 28.26 -15.88
N LEU A 49 19.97 29.10 -15.50
CA LEU A 49 20.03 29.99 -14.35
C LEU A 49 19.46 29.39 -13.07
N GLY A 50 18.67 28.29 -13.22
CA GLY A 50 18.13 27.57 -12.08
C GLY A 50 17.04 28.30 -11.29
N TRP A 51 16.45 29.36 -11.84
CA TRP A 51 15.38 30.10 -11.16
C TRP A 51 14.07 29.31 -11.20
N LEU A 52 13.48 29.12 -10.01
CA LEU A 52 12.25 28.37 -9.86
C LEU A 52 11.03 29.26 -10.10
N ASP A 53 10.20 28.89 -11.07
CA ASP A 53 8.88 29.49 -11.27
C ASP A 53 7.90 29.00 -10.18
N ARG A 54 7.85 29.77 -9.10
CA ARG A 54 6.98 29.45 -7.94
C ARG A 54 5.50 29.45 -8.28
N ARG A 55 5.08 30.19 -9.32
CA ARG A 55 3.67 30.20 -9.74
C ARG A 55 3.30 28.92 -10.44
N ALA A 56 4.12 28.47 -11.38
CA ALA A 56 3.93 27.21 -12.08
C ALA A 56 4.01 26.02 -11.11
N GLU A 57 4.99 26.00 -10.21
CA GLU A 57 5.13 24.99 -9.15
C GLU A 57 3.84 24.91 -8.29
N MET A 58 3.35 26.04 -7.80
CA MET A 58 2.18 26.11 -6.94
C MET A 58 0.90 25.70 -7.67
N ALA A 59 0.75 26.09 -8.93
CA ALA A 59 -0.41 25.71 -9.75
C ALA A 59 -0.49 24.20 -9.94
N GLU A 60 0.63 23.56 -10.27
CA GLU A 60 0.68 22.11 -10.45
C GLU A 60 0.47 21.37 -9.13
N ALA A 61 1.10 21.82 -8.04
CA ALA A 61 0.88 21.22 -6.72
C ALA A 61 -0.58 21.31 -6.28
N THR A 62 -1.25 22.42 -6.59
CA THR A 62 -2.68 22.61 -6.29
C THR A 62 -3.52 21.63 -7.11
N ARG A 63 -3.24 21.51 -8.42
CA ARG A 63 -3.93 20.58 -9.31
C ARG A 63 -3.80 19.15 -8.81
N LEU A 64 -2.59 18.70 -8.47
CA LEU A 64 -2.35 17.36 -7.97
C LEU A 64 -2.97 17.13 -6.59
N ALA A 65 -2.90 18.10 -5.68
CA ALA A 65 -3.53 17.99 -4.37
C ALA A 65 -5.05 17.81 -4.49
N GLN A 66 -5.69 18.52 -5.44
CA GLN A 66 -7.12 18.36 -5.73
C GLN A 66 -7.43 17.00 -6.39
N ALA A 67 -6.65 16.59 -7.40
CA ALA A 67 -6.86 15.32 -8.10
C ALA A 67 -6.71 14.10 -7.17
N LEU A 68 -5.89 14.22 -6.13
CA LEU A 68 -5.66 13.19 -5.12
C LEU A 68 -6.56 13.34 -3.89
N ASP A 69 -7.44 14.34 -3.88
CA ASP A 69 -8.28 14.66 -2.72
C ASP A 69 -7.46 14.76 -1.42
N ILE A 70 -6.38 15.53 -1.44
CA ILE A 70 -5.58 15.81 -0.24
C ILE A 70 -6.31 16.84 0.62
N ARG A 71 -6.57 16.48 1.86
CA ARG A 71 -7.35 17.31 2.80
C ARG A 71 -6.51 17.73 4.01
N PRO A 72 -6.57 19.02 4.43
CA PRO A 72 -7.22 20.14 3.75
C PRO A 72 -6.47 20.56 2.47
N PRO A 73 -7.17 21.13 1.47
CA PRO A 73 -6.61 21.45 0.16
C PRO A 73 -5.77 22.74 0.16
N ASP A 74 -4.86 22.87 1.10
CA ASP A 74 -3.93 23.99 1.21
C ASP A 74 -2.49 23.53 0.93
N PRO A 75 -1.97 23.74 -0.28
CA PRO A 75 -0.64 23.31 -0.67
C PRO A 75 0.50 24.06 0.06
N ARG A 76 0.20 25.15 0.78
CA ARG A 76 1.18 25.93 1.54
C ARG A 76 1.42 25.39 2.93
N ARG A 77 0.54 24.53 3.43
CA ARG A 77 0.67 23.95 4.77
C ARG A 77 1.90 23.06 4.89
N PRO A 78 2.59 23.03 6.04
CA PRO A 78 3.62 22.04 6.33
C PRO A 78 3.01 20.63 6.29
N ILE A 79 3.67 19.70 5.56
CA ILE A 79 3.10 18.37 5.34
C ILE A 79 2.92 17.56 6.63
N ARG A 80 3.70 17.84 7.68
CA ARG A 80 3.55 17.21 8.99
C ARG A 80 2.16 17.41 9.62
N THR A 81 1.42 18.46 9.21
CA THR A 81 0.08 18.77 9.74
C THR A 81 -1.03 17.94 9.10
N LEU A 82 -0.71 17.15 8.08
CA LEU A 82 -1.67 16.26 7.42
C LEU A 82 -1.76 14.91 8.13
N SER A 83 -2.93 14.24 7.99
CA SER A 83 -3.09 12.84 8.40
C SER A 83 -2.16 11.91 7.63
N GLY A 84 -1.94 10.69 8.15
CA GLY A 84 -1.11 9.68 7.50
C GLY A 84 -1.52 9.38 6.07
N GLY A 85 -2.82 9.22 5.82
CA GLY A 85 -3.35 8.99 4.48
C GLY A 85 -3.09 10.15 3.52
N ASN A 86 -3.28 11.39 3.96
CA ASN A 86 -2.99 12.57 3.12
C ASN A 86 -1.49 12.76 2.87
N GLN A 87 -0.63 12.41 3.84
CA GLN A 87 0.81 12.36 3.63
C GLN A 87 1.18 11.32 2.55
N GLN A 88 0.56 10.13 2.58
CA GLN A 88 0.78 9.08 1.60
C GLN A 88 0.32 9.51 0.20
N LYS A 89 -0.87 10.15 0.09
CA LYS A 89 -1.34 10.74 -1.16
C LYS A 89 -0.35 11.77 -1.72
N ALA A 90 0.29 12.57 -0.87
CA ALA A 90 1.31 13.54 -1.31
C ALA A 90 2.60 12.85 -1.82
N VAL A 91 3.00 11.71 -1.22
CA VAL A 91 4.11 10.89 -1.73
C VAL A 91 3.78 10.33 -3.11
N LEU A 92 2.56 9.82 -3.31
CA LEU A 92 2.10 9.36 -4.63
C LEU A 92 2.03 10.53 -5.62
N GLY A 93 1.49 11.67 -5.20
CA GLY A 93 1.42 12.89 -6.01
C GLY A 93 2.75 13.37 -6.55
N ARG A 94 3.84 13.17 -5.80
CA ARG A 94 5.20 13.48 -6.26
C ARG A 94 5.55 12.77 -7.56
N TRP A 95 5.10 11.54 -7.71
CA TRP A 95 5.40 10.73 -8.86
C TRP A 95 4.44 10.99 -10.03
N LEU A 96 3.23 11.49 -9.75
CA LEU A 96 2.23 11.83 -10.76
C LEU A 96 2.46 13.19 -11.42
N ALA A 97 3.39 13.99 -10.91
CA ALA A 97 3.81 15.26 -11.54
C ALA A 97 4.53 15.05 -12.89
N GLU A 98 4.92 13.83 -13.22
CA GLU A 98 5.54 13.42 -14.48
C GLU A 98 4.95 12.09 -14.95
N ASP A 99 5.10 11.78 -16.24
CA ASP A 99 4.67 10.51 -16.81
C ASP A 99 5.44 9.34 -16.19
N ARG A 100 4.79 8.59 -15.34
CA ARG A 100 5.36 7.39 -14.71
C ARG A 100 4.85 6.14 -15.38
N LYS A 101 5.77 5.18 -15.54
CA LYS A 101 5.48 3.86 -16.12
C LYS A 101 5.35 2.78 -15.06
N LEU A 102 6.02 2.98 -13.93
CA LEU A 102 6.07 2.01 -12.83
C LEU A 102 6.12 2.71 -11.48
N LEU A 103 5.24 2.33 -10.57
CA LEU A 103 5.26 2.71 -9.17
C LEU A 103 5.63 1.50 -8.31
N LEU A 104 6.61 1.70 -7.46
CA LEU A 104 7.00 0.76 -6.42
C LEU A 104 6.39 1.26 -5.11
N LEU A 105 5.52 0.47 -4.52
CA LEU A 105 4.81 0.80 -3.28
C LEU A 105 5.25 -0.18 -2.19
N ASP A 106 5.97 0.31 -1.21
CA ASP A 106 6.49 -0.48 -0.10
C ASP A 106 5.68 -0.14 1.15
N GLU A 107 4.90 -1.09 1.65
CA GLU A 107 3.98 -0.95 2.80
C GLU A 107 3.14 0.34 2.74
N PRO A 108 2.41 0.61 1.65
CA PRO A 108 1.82 1.93 1.40
C PRO A 108 0.76 2.34 2.41
N THR A 109 0.15 1.40 3.12
CA THR A 109 -0.89 1.66 4.12
C THR A 109 -0.39 1.64 5.54
N ARG A 110 0.89 1.38 5.76
CA ARG A 110 1.48 1.37 7.09
C ARG A 110 1.32 2.73 7.79
N GLY A 111 0.71 2.69 8.99
CA GLY A 111 0.42 3.90 9.77
C GLY A 111 -0.59 4.84 9.12
N VAL A 112 -1.49 4.29 8.30
CA VAL A 112 -2.66 4.94 7.73
C VAL A 112 -3.91 4.40 8.43
N ASP A 113 -4.85 5.28 8.76
CA ASP A 113 -6.12 4.88 9.36
C ASP A 113 -7.00 4.10 8.37
N VAL A 114 -7.93 3.28 8.91
CA VAL A 114 -8.74 2.34 8.12
C VAL A 114 -9.55 3.05 7.03
N GLY A 115 -10.12 4.23 7.33
CA GLY A 115 -10.90 4.98 6.35
C GLY A 115 -10.05 5.46 5.18
N ALA A 116 -8.84 5.96 5.46
CA ALA A 116 -7.93 6.45 4.44
C ALA A 116 -7.28 5.30 3.62
N ARG A 117 -7.22 4.06 4.14
CA ARG A 117 -6.74 2.90 3.38
C ARG A 117 -7.62 2.64 2.16
N ALA A 118 -8.95 2.65 2.31
CA ALA A 118 -9.87 2.44 1.21
C ALA A 118 -9.70 3.50 0.09
N GLU A 119 -9.46 4.76 0.48
CA GLU A 119 -9.18 5.83 -0.48
C GLU A 119 -7.85 5.61 -1.23
N LEU A 120 -6.82 5.10 -0.53
CA LEU A 120 -5.53 4.76 -1.16
C LEU A 120 -5.66 3.57 -2.11
N TYR A 121 -6.44 2.54 -1.75
CA TYR A 121 -6.70 1.40 -2.63
C TYR A 121 -7.39 1.83 -3.92
N ALA A 122 -8.43 2.65 -3.80
CA ALA A 122 -9.12 3.21 -4.97
C ALA A 122 -8.20 4.07 -5.83
N LEU A 123 -7.28 4.82 -5.22
CA LEU A 123 -6.28 5.60 -5.95
C LEU A 123 -5.31 4.69 -6.70
N VAL A 124 -4.73 3.68 -6.02
CA VAL A 124 -3.76 2.74 -6.64
C VAL A 124 -4.41 2.00 -7.80
N ARG A 125 -5.65 1.52 -7.62
CA ARG A 125 -6.39 0.82 -8.70
C ARG A 125 -6.60 1.73 -9.90
N ARG A 126 -7.08 2.96 -9.68
CA ARG A 126 -7.24 3.95 -10.75
C ARG A 126 -5.94 4.22 -11.52
N LEU A 127 -4.79 4.35 -10.81
CA LEU A 127 -3.50 4.53 -11.46
C LEU A 127 -3.10 3.33 -12.32
N ALA A 128 -3.42 2.12 -11.87
CA ALA A 128 -3.20 0.90 -12.64
C ALA A 128 -4.10 0.86 -13.90
N ASP A 129 -5.37 1.23 -13.76
CA ASP A 129 -6.34 1.34 -14.86
C ASP A 129 -5.91 2.40 -15.90
N ASP A 130 -5.24 3.48 -15.45
CA ASP A 130 -4.63 4.50 -16.31
C ASP A 130 -3.33 4.01 -17.00
N GLY A 131 -2.95 2.75 -16.82
CA GLY A 131 -1.82 2.10 -17.50
C GLY A 131 -0.48 2.22 -16.78
N ILE A 132 -0.44 2.68 -15.53
CA ILE A 132 0.76 2.68 -14.71
C ILE A 132 0.98 1.29 -14.12
N GLY A 133 2.11 0.66 -14.40
CA GLY A 133 2.48 -0.59 -13.71
C GLY A 133 2.68 -0.33 -12.21
N VAL A 134 2.12 -1.18 -11.36
CA VAL A 134 2.28 -1.08 -9.90
C VAL A 134 2.93 -2.35 -9.38
N LEU A 135 4.02 -2.21 -8.64
CA LEU A 135 4.59 -3.27 -7.83
C LEU A 135 4.36 -2.93 -6.35
N LEU A 136 3.44 -3.65 -5.75
CA LEU A 136 3.08 -3.51 -4.34
C LEU A 136 3.83 -4.54 -3.50
N VAL A 137 4.45 -4.11 -2.42
CA VAL A 137 4.98 -4.96 -1.34
C VAL A 137 4.19 -4.64 -0.08
N SER A 138 3.58 -5.65 0.51
CA SER A 138 2.84 -5.51 1.77
C SER A 138 2.94 -6.79 2.58
N SER A 139 2.99 -6.63 3.90
CA SER A 139 2.86 -7.72 4.88
C SER A 139 1.39 -8.06 5.20
N GLU A 140 0.45 -7.20 4.79
CA GLU A 140 -0.98 -7.43 4.96
C GLU A 140 -1.52 -8.24 3.76
N VAL A 141 -1.72 -9.55 3.90
CA VAL A 141 -2.21 -10.43 2.82
C VAL A 141 -3.53 -9.94 2.21
N PRO A 142 -4.54 -9.48 2.98
CA PRO A 142 -5.77 -8.95 2.41
C PRO A 142 -5.56 -7.72 1.51
N GLU A 143 -4.56 -6.88 1.80
CA GLU A 143 -4.20 -5.76 0.94
C GLU A 143 -3.70 -6.23 -0.41
N VAL A 144 -2.79 -7.22 -0.40
CA VAL A 144 -2.22 -7.76 -1.64
C VAL A 144 -3.30 -8.43 -2.50
N LEU A 145 -4.12 -9.31 -1.90
CA LEU A 145 -5.18 -10.02 -2.62
C LEU A 145 -6.27 -9.08 -3.14
N GLY A 146 -6.54 -7.98 -2.42
CA GLY A 146 -7.56 -7.00 -2.82
C GLY A 146 -7.11 -6.04 -3.94
N LEU A 147 -5.80 -5.86 -4.13
CA LEU A 147 -5.26 -4.87 -5.07
C LEU A 147 -4.53 -5.46 -6.27
N ALA A 148 -3.88 -6.61 -6.11
CA ALA A 148 -3.02 -7.16 -7.14
C ALA A 148 -3.81 -8.00 -8.16
N ASP A 149 -3.36 -7.99 -9.41
CA ASP A 149 -3.83 -8.93 -10.43
C ASP A 149 -3.01 -10.24 -10.35
N ARG A 150 -1.76 -10.15 -9.87
CA ARG A 150 -0.83 -11.26 -9.74
C ARG A 150 -0.03 -11.14 -8.45
N VAL A 151 0.13 -12.24 -7.75
CA VAL A 151 0.82 -12.32 -6.46
C VAL A 151 2.10 -13.13 -6.58
N LEU A 152 3.16 -12.61 -5.98
CA LEU A 152 4.44 -13.27 -5.80
C LEU A 152 4.67 -13.46 -4.30
N VAL A 153 4.73 -14.68 -3.84
CA VAL A 153 5.05 -14.97 -2.43
C VAL A 153 6.56 -15.09 -2.29
N VAL A 154 7.13 -14.22 -1.44
CA VAL A 154 8.58 -14.18 -1.19
C VAL A 154 8.87 -14.69 0.21
N ARG A 155 9.78 -15.67 0.33
CA ARG A 155 10.27 -16.20 1.58
C ARG A 155 11.78 -16.36 1.52
N GLU A 156 12.47 -15.91 2.56
CA GLU A 156 13.94 -15.98 2.67
C GLU A 156 14.68 -15.46 1.41
N GLY A 157 14.16 -14.37 0.83
CA GLY A 157 14.74 -13.74 -0.35
C GLY A 157 14.52 -14.49 -1.68
N ARG A 158 13.62 -15.48 -1.69
CA ARG A 158 13.27 -16.27 -2.89
C ARG A 158 11.78 -16.21 -3.14
N ILE A 159 11.40 -16.19 -4.42
CA ILE A 159 10.00 -16.37 -4.83
C ILE A 159 9.70 -17.87 -4.67
N VAL A 160 8.77 -18.18 -3.77
CA VAL A 160 8.34 -19.56 -3.48
C VAL A 160 7.05 -19.92 -4.20
N HIS A 161 6.24 -18.93 -4.58
CA HIS A 161 5.00 -19.13 -5.32
C HIS A 161 4.67 -17.91 -6.17
N GLU A 162 3.97 -18.13 -7.29
CA GLU A 162 3.45 -17.10 -8.18
C GLU A 162 2.11 -17.58 -8.74
N ALA A 163 1.07 -16.75 -8.61
CA ALA A 163 -0.27 -17.06 -9.15
C ALA A 163 -1.07 -15.76 -9.39
N PRO A 164 -2.16 -15.79 -10.20
CA PRO A 164 -3.20 -14.78 -10.19
C PRO A 164 -3.76 -14.60 -8.78
N ALA A 165 -4.14 -13.36 -8.43
CA ALA A 165 -4.68 -13.10 -7.09
C ALA A 165 -6.03 -13.82 -6.85
N GLU A 166 -6.82 -14.01 -7.91
CA GLU A 166 -8.11 -14.70 -7.88
C GLU A 166 -8.00 -16.20 -7.56
N ASP A 167 -6.83 -16.79 -7.77
CA ASP A 167 -6.57 -18.21 -7.49
C ASP A 167 -6.03 -18.45 -6.07
N LEU A 168 -5.86 -17.40 -5.27
CA LEU A 168 -5.28 -17.47 -3.93
C LEU A 168 -6.25 -16.98 -2.87
N ASP A 169 -6.26 -17.67 -1.74
CA ASP A 169 -6.88 -17.20 -0.52
C ASP A 169 -5.84 -16.83 0.56
N GLU A 170 -6.29 -16.15 1.61
CA GLU A 170 -5.42 -15.68 2.69
C GLU A 170 -4.69 -16.81 3.39
N HIS A 171 -5.36 -17.95 3.63
CA HIS A 171 -4.78 -19.12 4.30
C HIS A 171 -3.66 -19.74 3.46
N GLN A 172 -3.90 -19.90 2.17
CA GLN A 172 -2.89 -20.42 1.24
C GLN A 172 -1.63 -19.56 1.21
N VAL A 173 -1.79 -18.23 1.16
CA VAL A 173 -0.65 -17.32 1.19
C VAL A 173 0.10 -17.41 2.50
N LEU A 174 -0.59 -17.45 3.64
CA LEU A 174 0.02 -17.58 4.96
C LEU A 174 0.77 -18.90 5.10
N ASP A 175 0.20 -20.01 4.63
CA ASP A 175 0.84 -21.33 4.64
C ASP A 175 2.14 -21.30 3.82
N LEU A 176 2.12 -20.70 2.62
CA LEU A 176 3.30 -20.56 1.76
C LEU A 176 4.41 -19.75 2.41
N VAL A 177 4.07 -18.74 3.21
CA VAL A 177 5.04 -17.93 3.95
C VAL A 177 5.60 -18.69 5.16
N MET A 178 4.76 -19.47 5.87
CA MET A 178 5.10 -20.11 7.15
C MET A 178 5.79 -21.48 7.02
N VAL A 179 5.55 -22.24 5.94
CA VAL A 179 6.14 -23.57 5.78
C VAL A 179 7.66 -23.47 5.69
N SER A 180 8.34 -23.81 6.76
CA SER A 180 9.81 -23.89 6.80
C SER A 180 10.32 -25.00 5.87
N ALA A 181 11.50 -24.78 5.28
CA ALA A 181 12.14 -25.71 4.33
C ALA A 181 12.48 -27.11 4.88
N GLU A 182 12.13 -27.40 6.13
CA GLU A 182 12.43 -28.67 6.78
C GLU A 182 11.56 -29.85 6.34
N GLN A 183 10.48 -29.62 5.59
CA GLN A 183 9.60 -30.71 5.14
C GLN A 183 9.88 -31.27 3.75
N THR A 184 10.89 -30.77 3.04
CA THR A 184 11.18 -31.21 1.66
C THR A 184 12.29 -32.29 1.58
N THR A 185 12.84 -32.76 2.72
CA THR A 185 13.89 -33.80 2.75
C THR A 185 13.44 -35.13 3.36
N GLY A 186 12.14 -35.42 3.35
CA GLY A 186 11.57 -36.60 3.97
C GLY A 186 10.77 -37.51 3.06
N SER A 187 11.18 -37.74 1.81
CA SER A 187 10.67 -38.89 1.01
C SER A 187 11.78 -39.53 0.20
N GLY A 188 12.67 -40.21 0.93
CA GLY A 188 13.48 -41.27 0.35
C GLY A 188 12.73 -42.59 0.51
N PRO A 189 12.87 -43.56 -0.41
CA PRO A 189 12.05 -44.79 -0.41
C PRO A 189 12.43 -45.70 0.77
N ALA A 190 11.44 -46.02 1.59
CA ALA A 190 11.53 -47.02 2.62
C ALA A 190 11.61 -48.39 1.96
N SER A 191 12.77 -49.03 2.04
CA SER A 191 12.92 -50.49 1.93
C SER A 191 12.70 -51.09 3.30
N GLY A 192 11.84 -52.12 3.33
CA GLY A 192 11.31 -52.72 4.52
C GLY A 192 12.29 -53.62 5.30
N SER A 193 11.88 -53.97 6.50
CA SER A 193 11.81 -55.35 7.03
C SER A 193 11.38 -55.33 8.50
N ASP A 194 10.33 -56.05 8.76
CA ASP A 194 9.96 -56.92 9.90
C ASP A 194 10.53 -56.68 11.31
N SER A 195 9.69 -56.58 12.27
CA SER A 195 9.19 -57.64 13.14
C SER A 195 8.90 -57.14 14.58
N ALA A 196 7.71 -57.50 15.01
CA ALA A 196 7.31 -58.11 16.29
C ALA A 196 7.29 -57.27 17.59
N SER A 197 6.04 -57.14 18.05
CA SER A 197 5.50 -57.50 19.38
C SER A 197 5.98 -56.82 20.65
N ALA A 198 5.09 -56.21 21.37
CA ALA A 198 4.50 -56.63 22.64
C ALA A 198 3.84 -55.50 23.42
N SER A 199 2.60 -55.63 23.64
CA SER A 199 1.75 -55.44 24.82
C SER A 199 2.25 -54.58 25.99
N GLY A 200 1.34 -53.69 26.45
CA GLY A 200 1.41 -53.10 27.77
C GLY A 200 0.31 -52.07 27.98
N SER A 201 -0.83 -52.53 28.41
CA SER A 201 -1.92 -51.79 29.04
C SER A 201 -1.45 -51.14 30.33
N VAL A 202 -2.00 -50.01 30.74
CA VAL A 202 -2.74 -49.81 31.99
C VAL A 202 -3.30 -48.38 32.05
N SER A 203 -4.53 -48.35 32.36
CA SER A 203 -5.51 -47.39 32.82
C SER A 203 -5.10 -46.49 34.00
N SER A 204 -5.69 -45.31 34.07
CA SER A 204 -6.60 -44.85 35.16
C SER A 204 -6.58 -43.29 35.16
N SER A 205 -7.69 -42.65 34.90
CA SER A 205 -8.69 -42.10 35.81
C SER A 205 -8.23 -40.96 36.70
N GLY A 206 -8.96 -39.83 36.60
CA GLY A 206 -8.90 -38.74 37.55
C GLY A 206 -9.67 -37.53 37.05
N SER A 207 -10.92 -37.53 37.38
CA SER A 207 -11.85 -36.41 37.47
C SER A 207 -11.31 -35.28 38.37
N ASP A 208 -11.60 -34.02 38.08
CA ASP A 208 -12.52 -33.26 38.92
C ASP A 208 -12.80 -31.83 38.37
N SER A 209 -14.04 -31.58 38.37
CA SER A 209 -14.78 -30.36 38.28
C SER A 209 -14.33 -29.27 39.26
N VAL A 210 -14.51 -27.96 38.93
CA VAL A 210 -15.26 -27.00 39.75
C VAL A 210 -15.65 -25.79 38.90
N SER A 211 -16.88 -25.55 38.91
CA SER A 211 -17.76 -24.42 38.68
C SER A 211 -17.35 -23.09 39.31
N GLY A 212 -17.75 -22.00 38.70
CA GLY A 212 -17.77 -20.69 39.30
C GLY A 212 -18.45 -19.66 38.42
N SER A 213 -19.70 -19.50 38.65
CA SER A 213 -20.68 -18.53 38.17
C SER A 213 -20.44 -17.11 38.69
N ALA A 214 -20.88 -16.13 37.97
CA ALA A 214 -21.90 -15.11 38.29
C ALA A 214 -21.60 -13.75 37.69
N SER A 215 -22.49 -13.30 36.80
CA SER A 215 -23.45 -12.18 36.99
C SER A 215 -22.81 -10.80 37.12
N GLY A 216 -23.21 -9.79 36.44
CA GLY A 216 -24.47 -9.26 36.17
C GLY A 216 -24.44 -7.89 35.54
N SER A 217 -25.55 -7.53 34.98
CA SER A 217 -26.20 -6.23 34.79
C SER A 217 -25.42 -5.15 34.02
N GLY A 218 -25.86 -4.59 32.96
CA GLY A 218 -27.21 -4.09 32.67
C GLY A 218 -27.22 -2.57 32.67
N SER A 219 -27.36 -1.98 31.51
CA SER A 219 -28.25 -0.82 31.37
C SER A 219 -28.34 -0.36 29.90
N ARG A 220 -29.60 -0.30 29.48
CA ARG A 220 -30.09 0.33 28.25
C ARG A 220 -30.03 1.85 28.39
N SER A 221 -29.86 2.54 27.29
CA SER A 221 -30.65 3.75 27.02
C SER A 221 -30.74 4.01 25.53
N ASP A 222 -31.94 4.26 25.13
CA ASP A 222 -32.58 4.46 23.84
C ASP A 222 -32.25 5.80 23.21
N SER A 223 -32.67 5.85 21.95
CA SER A 223 -33.15 6.99 21.15
C SER A 223 -32.06 7.80 20.44
N ASP A 224 -32.17 8.24 19.20
CA ASP A 224 -33.29 8.47 18.33
C ASP A 224 -32.84 8.53 16.85
N SER A 225 -33.74 8.14 16.01
CA SER A 225 -33.75 8.25 14.57
C SER A 225 -33.73 9.70 14.05
N VAL A 226 -32.97 9.97 12.99
CA VAL A 226 -33.37 10.91 11.95
C VAL A 226 -32.90 10.44 10.58
N SER A 227 -33.87 10.15 9.75
CA SER A 227 -33.78 9.89 8.32
C SER A 227 -33.58 11.18 7.53
N GLY A 228 -32.77 11.12 6.47
CA GLY A 228 -32.78 12.11 5.41
C GLY A 228 -31.94 11.64 4.21
N PRO A 229 -32.56 11.51 3.00
CA PRO A 229 -31.84 11.06 1.82
C PRO A 229 -31.16 12.24 1.13
N GLY A 230 -29.85 12.12 0.89
CA GLY A 230 -29.09 13.04 0.06
C GLY A 230 -28.43 12.30 -1.09
N SER A 231 -29.08 12.31 -2.23
CA SER A 231 -28.51 11.95 -3.53
C SER A 231 -27.40 12.93 -3.88
N GLY A 232 -26.17 12.43 -3.99
CA GLY A 232 -25.01 13.19 -4.47
C GLY A 232 -24.37 12.42 -5.60
N SER A 233 -24.59 12.90 -6.82
CA SER A 233 -24.01 12.45 -8.07
C SER A 233 -22.50 12.41 -7.99
N GLY A 234 -21.89 11.24 -8.26
CA GLY A 234 -20.48 11.10 -8.51
C GLY A 234 -20.11 11.84 -9.78
N SER A 235 -19.29 12.85 -9.66
CA SER A 235 -18.63 13.47 -10.80
C SER A 235 -17.33 12.73 -11.03
N ASP A 236 -17.28 11.97 -12.11
CA ASP A 236 -16.05 11.43 -12.69
C ASP A 236 -15.11 12.59 -13.02
N VAL A 237 -14.09 12.76 -12.22
CA VAL A 237 -12.97 13.65 -12.55
C VAL A 237 -11.91 12.81 -13.23
N ALA A 238 -11.99 12.75 -14.56
CA ALA A 238 -10.93 12.23 -15.38
C ALA A 238 -9.67 13.09 -15.20
N ILE A 239 -8.53 12.47 -15.00
CA ILE A 239 -7.24 13.14 -15.04
C ILE A 239 -6.91 13.38 -16.52
N PRO A 240 -6.89 14.61 -17.00
CA PRO A 240 -6.56 14.85 -18.41
C PRO A 240 -5.10 14.47 -18.69
N PRO A 241 -4.80 13.88 -19.85
CA PRO A 241 -3.42 13.63 -20.27
C PRO A 241 -2.65 14.94 -20.33
N SER A 242 -1.40 14.93 -19.86
CA SER A 242 -0.51 16.08 -20.00
C SER A 242 -0.21 16.28 -21.47
N GLU A 243 -0.70 17.36 -22.07
CA GLU A 243 -0.29 17.78 -23.41
C GLU A 243 1.21 18.12 -23.37
N GLY A 244 2.02 17.16 -23.81
CA GLY A 244 3.43 17.35 -24.09
C GLY A 244 3.59 17.98 -25.46
N ALA A 245 3.57 19.29 -25.56
CA ALA A 245 4.10 19.97 -26.73
C ALA A 245 5.63 19.88 -26.67
N PHE A 246 6.19 18.98 -27.44
CA PHE A 246 7.58 19.04 -27.88
C PHE A 246 7.60 19.76 -29.22
N ASP A 247 8.08 20.98 -29.23
CA ASP A 247 8.69 21.59 -30.39
C ASP A 247 10.09 22.06 -30.01
N ASP A 248 11.06 21.56 -30.78
CA ASP A 248 12.50 21.87 -30.94
C ASP A 248 13.32 22.38 -29.74
#